data_703aa0094b98db1770eee4a54aae0a41
#
_entry.id   703aa0094b98db1770eee4a54aae0a41
#
_cell.length_a   1.000
_cell.length_b   1.000
_cell.length_c   1.000
_cell.angle_alpha   90.00
_cell.angle_beta   90.00
_cell.angle_gamma   90.00
#
_symmetry.space_group_name_H-M   'P 1'
#
loop_
_entity.id
_entity.type
_entity.pdbx_description
1 polymer ?
#
loop_
_entity_poly.entity_id
_entity_poly.type
_entity_poly.pdbx_seq_one_letter_code
_entity_poly.pdbx_strand_id
1 'polypeptide(L)'
;MTTRRKWLAGLAGLMAGALTSRHSVAQSTDDLDNLRFPGDPTDHNVIYQLNKSGETYHDGVLFSVGEMLRKYNDNITIVVTCFGPGIHVLARQPTRPVSKKNQQRVKSLADYGVKFHACGNTLDSLGWSKDDLYDFAEIVQVGAADLLEHQEKGFAYISL
;
A
#
# COMPACT_ATOMS: atom_id res chain seq x y z
N MET A 1 29.85 -36.13 -82.81
CA MET A 1 28.68 -37.01 -82.96
C MET A 1 27.74 -36.77 -81.79
N THR A 2 26.57 -36.22 -82.10
CA THR A 2 25.23 -36.50 -81.55
C THR A 2 25.05 -36.31 -80.11
N THR A 3 24.18 -35.60 -79.66
CA THR A 3 22.87 -35.03 -79.88
C THR A 3 22.15 -34.84 -78.51
N ARG A 4 21.62 -33.65 -78.31
CA ARG A 4 20.27 -33.40 -77.71
C ARG A 4 19.93 -34.00 -76.34
N ARG A 5 19.29 -33.34 -75.43
CA ARG A 5 17.98 -32.65 -75.54
C ARG A 5 17.68 -31.83 -74.25
N LYS A 6 17.07 -30.71 -74.46
CA LYS A 6 16.41 -29.83 -73.47
C LYS A 6 15.32 -30.56 -72.72
N TRP A 7 15.17 -30.25 -71.45
CA TRP A 7 13.85 -30.19 -70.78
C TRP A 7 13.85 -29.07 -69.77
N LEU A 8 13.03 -28.09 -70.05
CA LEU A 8 12.55 -27.08 -69.13
C LEU A 8 11.47 -27.74 -68.27
N ALA A 9 11.60 -27.68 -66.98
CA ALA A 9 10.48 -27.91 -66.05
C ALA A 9 10.57 -26.90 -64.99
N GLY A 10 9.52 -26.08 -64.88
CA GLY A 10 9.36 -24.95 -63.98
C GLY A 10 9.29 -25.35 -62.54
N LEU A 11 9.94 -24.55 -61.74
CA LEU A 11 9.76 -24.55 -60.25
C LEU A 11 8.75 -23.49 -59.90
N ALA A 12 7.53 -23.96 -59.60
CA ALA A 12 6.52 -23.17 -58.93
C ALA A 12 6.99 -22.88 -57.50
N GLY A 13 7.28 -21.63 -57.19
CA GLY A 13 7.63 -21.19 -55.87
C GLY A 13 6.40 -21.22 -54.95
N LEU A 14 6.43 -22.07 -53.92
CA LEU A 14 5.53 -22.03 -52.79
C LEU A 14 6.09 -21.03 -51.77
N MET A 15 5.60 -19.81 -51.84
CA MET A 15 5.75 -18.84 -50.80
C MET A 15 4.83 -19.26 -49.62
N ALA A 16 5.39 -19.99 -48.67
CA ALA A 16 4.74 -20.20 -47.36
C ALA A 16 4.82 -18.90 -46.59
N GLY A 17 3.77 -18.09 -46.69
CA GLY A 17 3.57 -16.93 -45.83
C GLY A 17 3.38 -17.39 -44.37
N ALA A 18 4.40 -17.18 -43.54
CA ALA A 18 4.25 -17.30 -42.11
C ALA A 18 3.32 -16.17 -41.63
N LEU A 19 2.06 -16.48 -41.45
CA LEU A 19 1.10 -15.67 -40.71
C LEU A 19 1.53 -15.69 -39.23
N THR A 20 2.38 -14.75 -38.86
CA THR A 20 2.58 -14.43 -37.44
C THR A 20 1.28 -13.84 -36.92
N SER A 21 0.47 -14.68 -36.31
CA SER A 21 -0.67 -14.24 -35.51
C SER A 21 -0.14 -13.35 -34.41
N ARG A 22 -0.21 -12.04 -34.60
CA ARG A 22 -0.11 -11.08 -33.49
C ARG A 22 -1.33 -11.33 -32.64
N HIS A 23 -1.15 -12.05 -31.55
CA HIS A 23 -2.11 -12.04 -30.45
C HIS A 23 -2.06 -10.63 -29.87
N SER A 24 -2.92 -9.76 -30.39
CA SER A 24 -3.30 -8.56 -29.65
C SER A 24 -4.00 -9.07 -28.40
N VAL A 25 -3.31 -9.01 -27.27
CA VAL A 25 -3.97 -9.11 -25.97
C VAL A 25 -4.86 -7.87 -25.92
N ALA A 26 -6.12 -8.03 -26.31
CA ALA A 26 -7.14 -7.07 -26.00
C ALA A 26 -7.24 -7.08 -24.47
N GLN A 27 -6.69 -6.05 -23.82
CA GLN A 27 -7.03 -5.76 -22.43
C GLN A 27 -8.54 -5.64 -22.40
N SER A 28 -9.18 -6.52 -21.65
CA SER A 28 -10.63 -6.51 -21.52
C SER A 28 -11.04 -5.15 -20.93
N THR A 29 -12.10 -4.58 -21.43
CA THR A 29 -12.70 -3.35 -20.87
C THR A 29 -13.04 -3.52 -19.40
N ASP A 30 -13.27 -4.75 -18.95
CA ASP A 30 -13.49 -5.11 -17.55
C ASP A 30 -12.30 -4.78 -16.63
N ASP A 31 -11.06 -4.78 -17.15
CA ASP A 31 -9.88 -4.38 -16.37
C ASP A 31 -9.84 -2.87 -16.10
N LEU A 32 -10.43 -2.06 -16.97
CA LEU A 32 -10.49 -0.59 -16.79
C LEU A 32 -11.55 -0.18 -15.78
N ASP A 33 -12.66 -0.90 -15.72
CA ASP A 33 -13.76 -0.63 -14.77
C ASP A 33 -13.39 -1.00 -13.32
N ASN A 34 -12.32 -1.79 -13.14
CA ASN A 34 -11.80 -2.21 -11.84
C ASN A 34 -10.57 -1.41 -11.37
N LEU A 35 -10.11 -0.42 -12.15
CA LEU A 35 -9.02 0.45 -11.73
C LEU A 35 -9.48 1.33 -10.57
N ARG A 36 -8.73 1.30 -9.47
CA ARG A 36 -8.93 2.18 -8.32
C ARG A 36 -7.91 3.31 -8.34
N PHE A 37 -8.36 4.49 -7.98
CA PHE A 37 -7.50 5.67 -7.84
C PHE A 37 -7.35 6.03 -6.35
N PRO A 38 -6.25 6.70 -5.97
CA PRO A 38 -6.11 7.22 -4.61
C PRO A 38 -7.30 8.09 -4.21
N GLY A 39 -8.01 7.68 -3.14
CA GLY A 39 -9.20 8.36 -2.65
C GLY A 39 -10.54 7.71 -3.04
N ASP A 40 -10.53 6.70 -3.91
CA ASP A 40 -11.73 5.92 -4.20
C ASP A 40 -12.21 5.17 -2.95
N PRO A 41 -13.53 5.00 -2.76
CA PRO A 41 -14.09 4.20 -1.68
C PRO A 41 -13.56 2.76 -1.72
N THR A 42 -13.23 2.21 -0.57
CA THR A 42 -12.76 0.82 -0.41
C THR A 42 -13.81 -0.03 0.28
N ASP A 43 -13.87 -1.33 -0.06
CA ASP A 43 -14.82 -2.25 0.57
C ASP A 43 -14.45 -2.57 2.02
N HIS A 44 -13.15 -2.45 2.35
CA HIS A 44 -12.61 -2.73 3.66
C HIS A 44 -12.06 -1.47 4.32
N ASN A 45 -12.50 -1.21 5.54
CA ASN A 45 -12.05 -0.06 6.31
C ASN A 45 -11.62 -0.54 7.70
N VAL A 46 -10.41 -0.21 8.12
CA VAL A 46 -9.88 -0.66 9.40
C VAL A 46 -9.12 0.46 10.11
N ILE A 47 -9.31 0.55 11.41
CA ILE A 47 -8.53 1.43 12.29
C ILE A 47 -7.77 0.60 13.31
N TYR A 48 -6.47 0.85 13.40
CA TYR A 48 -5.56 0.25 14.36
C TYR A 48 -5.26 1.21 15.49
N GLN A 49 -5.22 0.66 16.70
CA GLN A 49 -4.66 1.37 17.85
C GLN A 49 -3.17 1.06 17.99
N LEU A 50 -2.34 2.11 18.10
CA LEU A 50 -0.92 1.99 18.42
C LEU A 50 -0.61 2.90 19.61
N ASN A 51 -0.66 2.35 20.82
CA ASN A 51 -0.60 3.13 22.07
C ASN A 51 0.46 2.68 23.07
N LYS A 52 1.20 1.60 22.80
CA LYS A 52 2.26 1.08 23.68
C LYS A 52 3.64 1.34 23.08
N SER A 53 4.65 1.36 23.92
CA SER A 53 6.05 1.31 23.52
C SER A 53 6.55 -0.13 23.44
N GLY A 54 7.70 -0.32 22.82
CA GLY A 54 8.38 -1.62 22.75
C GLY A 54 8.43 -2.19 21.32
N GLU A 55 9.57 -2.75 20.97
CA GLU A 55 9.85 -3.20 19.61
C GLU A 55 8.89 -4.32 19.17
N THR A 56 8.67 -5.32 20.03
CA THR A 56 7.76 -6.44 19.74
C THR A 56 6.33 -5.97 19.44
N TYR A 57 5.83 -5.00 20.22
CA TYR A 57 4.50 -4.46 20.01
C TYR A 57 4.41 -3.66 18.70
N HIS A 58 5.38 -2.76 18.47
CA HIS A 58 5.46 -2.01 17.22
C HIS A 58 5.57 -2.94 16.01
N ASP A 59 6.43 -3.97 16.09
CA ASP A 59 6.58 -4.99 15.06
C ASP A 59 5.26 -5.70 14.77
N GLY A 60 4.52 -6.10 15.80
CA GLY A 60 3.24 -6.79 15.68
C GLY A 60 2.20 -5.95 14.96
N VAL A 61 2.00 -4.71 15.42
CA VAL A 61 1.02 -3.79 14.79
C VAL A 61 1.39 -3.50 13.34
N LEU A 62 2.63 -3.05 13.09
CA LEU A 62 3.06 -2.66 11.75
C LEU A 62 3.17 -3.86 10.78
N PHE A 63 3.45 -5.06 11.30
CA PHE A 63 3.38 -6.28 10.51
C PHE A 63 1.94 -6.59 10.11
N SER A 64 1.00 -6.55 11.06
CA SER A 64 -0.43 -6.78 10.78
C SER A 64 -0.97 -5.80 9.75
N VAL A 65 -0.64 -4.51 9.84
CA VAL A 65 -0.99 -3.49 8.84
C VAL A 65 -0.47 -3.85 7.46
N GLY A 66 0.80 -4.27 7.37
CA GLY A 66 1.40 -4.70 6.10
C GLY A 66 0.75 -5.95 5.50
N GLU A 67 0.31 -6.91 6.34
CA GLU A 67 -0.40 -8.11 5.86
C GLU A 67 -1.80 -7.77 5.36
N MET A 68 -2.49 -6.80 5.98
CA MET A 68 -3.79 -6.33 5.49
C MET A 68 -3.66 -5.67 4.12
N LEU A 69 -2.67 -4.80 3.93
CA LEU A 69 -2.37 -4.24 2.61
C LEU A 69 -2.07 -5.33 1.57
N ARG A 70 -1.24 -6.33 1.96
CA ARG A 70 -0.88 -7.42 1.05
C ARG A 70 -2.05 -8.30 0.67
N LYS A 71 -3.01 -8.46 1.58
CA LYS A 71 -4.21 -9.29 1.36
C LYS A 71 -5.25 -8.60 0.46
N TYR A 72 -5.45 -7.31 0.66
CA TYR A 72 -6.56 -6.58 0.02
C TYR A 72 -6.09 -5.60 -1.06
N ASN A 73 -4.76 -5.42 -1.20
CA ASN A 73 -4.14 -4.46 -2.13
C ASN A 73 -4.68 -3.04 -1.90
N ASP A 74 -5.18 -2.39 -2.95
CA ASP A 74 -5.77 -1.04 -2.95
C ASP A 74 -7.23 -0.99 -2.50
N ASN A 75 -7.85 -2.16 -2.21
CA ASN A 75 -9.24 -2.26 -1.76
C ASN A 75 -9.39 -2.21 -0.24
N ILE A 76 -8.51 -1.51 0.45
CA ILE A 76 -8.58 -1.33 1.89
C ILE A 76 -8.12 0.08 2.30
N THR A 77 -8.89 0.73 3.15
CA THR A 77 -8.48 1.94 3.86
C THR A 77 -7.99 1.57 5.25
N ILE A 78 -6.74 1.94 5.56
CA ILE A 78 -6.13 1.66 6.87
C ILE A 78 -5.76 2.98 7.55
N VAL A 79 -6.25 3.14 8.76
CA VAL A 79 -5.85 4.22 9.69
C VAL A 79 -5.13 3.61 10.87
N VAL A 80 -4.02 4.21 11.29
CA VAL A 80 -3.28 3.83 12.50
C VAL A 80 -3.24 5.03 13.45
N THR A 81 -4.01 4.97 14.51
CA THR A 81 -4.05 6.05 15.51
C THR A 81 -3.02 5.81 16.60
N CYS A 82 -2.06 6.72 16.67
CA CYS A 82 -0.92 6.67 17.59
C CYS A 82 -1.13 7.65 18.75
N PHE A 83 -1.09 7.17 19.97
CA PHE A 83 -1.19 7.99 21.19
C PHE A 83 -0.40 7.40 22.36
N GLY A 84 -0.27 8.15 23.46
CA GLY A 84 0.55 7.75 24.58
C GLY A 84 1.96 7.31 24.13
N PRO A 85 2.54 6.24 24.71
CA PRO A 85 3.87 5.78 24.32
C PRO A 85 4.01 5.34 22.86
N GLY A 86 2.92 5.02 22.17
CA GLY A 86 2.93 4.59 20.78
C GLY A 86 3.25 5.71 19.80
N ILE A 87 3.02 6.98 20.15
CA ILE A 87 3.22 8.13 19.27
C ILE A 87 4.67 8.27 18.78
N HIS A 88 5.63 7.71 19.54
CA HIS A 88 7.06 7.79 19.21
C HIS A 88 7.44 7.15 17.87
N VAL A 89 6.60 6.23 17.32
CA VAL A 89 6.83 5.66 15.98
C VAL A 89 6.70 6.70 14.86
N LEU A 90 5.99 7.80 15.13
CA LEU A 90 5.77 8.90 14.19
C LEU A 90 6.79 10.05 14.35
N ALA A 91 7.63 9.99 15.38
CA ALA A 91 8.56 11.06 15.68
C ALA A 91 9.81 11.01 14.80
N ARG A 92 10.28 12.18 14.36
CA ARG A 92 11.59 12.34 13.69
C ARG A 92 12.73 12.01 14.62
N GLN A 93 12.61 12.39 15.89
CA GLN A 93 13.55 12.14 16.96
C GLN A 93 12.81 11.58 18.20
N PRO A 94 12.53 10.28 18.23
CA PRO A 94 11.77 9.69 19.32
C PRO A 94 12.55 9.74 20.65
N THR A 95 11.90 10.17 21.71
CA THR A 95 12.48 10.15 23.08
C THR A 95 12.28 8.81 23.80
N ARG A 96 11.53 7.89 23.20
CA ARG A 96 11.46 6.47 23.60
C ARG A 96 12.02 5.60 22.48
N PRO A 97 12.60 4.43 22.78
CA PRO A 97 13.20 3.57 21.75
C PRO A 97 12.20 3.14 20.68
N VAL A 98 12.53 3.43 19.43
CA VAL A 98 11.89 2.91 18.21
C VAL A 98 12.99 2.36 17.32
N SER A 99 12.90 1.09 16.94
CA SER A 99 13.94 0.49 16.09
C SER A 99 13.98 1.14 14.71
N LYS A 100 15.16 1.20 14.10
CA LYS A 100 15.33 1.71 12.72
C LYS A 100 14.42 0.99 11.73
N LYS A 101 14.24 -0.31 11.92
CA LYS A 101 13.32 -1.15 11.13
C LYS A 101 11.89 -0.61 11.21
N ASN A 102 11.39 -0.28 12.39
CA ASN A 102 10.03 0.23 12.58
C ASN A 102 9.88 1.66 12.05
N GLN A 103 10.90 2.51 12.21
CA GLN A 103 10.92 3.84 11.59
C GLN A 103 10.83 3.76 10.06
N GLN A 104 11.55 2.83 9.43
CA GLN A 104 11.48 2.60 7.98
C GLN A 104 10.12 2.04 7.57
N ARG A 105 9.60 1.07 8.33
CA ARG A 105 8.31 0.43 8.04
C ARG A 105 7.15 1.42 8.09
N VAL A 106 7.10 2.30 9.10
CA VAL A 106 6.07 3.36 9.19
C VAL A 106 6.09 4.25 7.95
N LYS A 107 7.26 4.70 7.52
CA LYS A 107 7.40 5.52 6.30
C LYS A 107 6.92 4.77 5.06
N SER A 108 7.38 3.53 4.89
CA SER A 108 6.97 2.69 3.76
C SER A 108 5.45 2.46 3.74
N LEU A 109 4.83 2.18 4.89
CA LEU A 109 3.38 2.01 4.98
C LEU A 109 2.62 3.29 4.63
N ALA A 110 3.14 4.46 5.04
CA ALA A 110 2.58 5.75 4.65
C ALA A 110 2.68 5.97 3.13
N ASP A 111 3.81 5.62 2.51
CA ASP A 111 4.01 5.68 1.06
C ASP A 111 3.01 4.76 0.30
N TYR A 112 2.57 3.67 0.93
CA TYR A 112 1.50 2.78 0.44
C TYR A 112 0.08 3.24 0.80
N GLY A 113 -0.09 4.45 1.32
CA GLY A 113 -1.40 5.05 1.56
C GLY A 113 -2.01 4.77 2.94
N VAL A 114 -1.28 4.14 3.87
CA VAL A 114 -1.73 4.01 5.26
C VAL A 114 -1.73 5.39 5.92
N LYS A 115 -2.85 5.77 6.52
CA LYS A 115 -2.99 7.02 7.26
C LYS A 115 -2.51 6.83 8.69
N PHE A 116 -1.64 7.72 9.15
CA PHE A 116 -1.14 7.72 10.51
C PHE A 116 -1.63 8.96 11.25
N HIS A 117 -2.43 8.75 12.29
CA HIS A 117 -2.97 9.80 13.12
C HIS A 117 -2.17 9.91 14.42
N ALA A 118 -1.79 11.12 14.78
CA ALA A 118 -1.08 11.46 16.01
C ALA A 118 -2.02 12.21 16.96
N CYS A 119 -2.17 11.73 18.19
CA CYS A 119 -3.02 12.35 19.20
C CYS A 119 -2.43 13.69 19.67
N GLY A 120 -3.16 14.79 19.48
CA GLY A 120 -2.78 16.14 19.91
C GLY A 120 -2.57 16.24 21.42
N ASN A 121 -3.46 15.67 22.22
CA ASN A 121 -3.29 15.65 23.67
C ASN A 121 -1.98 14.94 24.11
N THR A 122 -1.53 13.95 23.37
CA THR A 122 -0.24 13.30 23.63
C THR A 122 0.93 14.20 23.22
N LEU A 123 0.81 14.91 22.08
CA LEU A 123 1.81 15.89 21.67
C LEU A 123 1.95 16.99 22.72
N ASP A 124 0.85 17.58 23.16
CA ASP A 124 0.84 18.62 24.19
C ASP A 124 1.53 18.15 25.48
N SER A 125 1.25 16.92 25.92
CA SER A 125 1.86 16.34 27.13
C SER A 125 3.37 16.09 26.99
N LEU A 126 3.87 15.93 25.77
CA LEU A 126 5.30 15.77 25.46
C LEU A 126 6.00 17.09 25.13
N GLY A 127 5.25 18.18 25.00
CA GLY A 127 5.77 19.46 24.49
C GLY A 127 6.18 19.42 23.03
N TRP A 128 5.55 18.53 22.24
CA TRP A 128 5.83 18.35 20.82
C TRP A 128 4.86 19.13 19.94
N SER A 129 5.33 19.43 18.75
CA SER A 129 4.56 20.07 17.69
C SER A 129 4.50 19.17 16.43
N LYS A 130 3.87 19.67 15.38
CA LYS A 130 3.87 18.98 14.06
C LYS A 130 5.30 18.78 13.53
N ASP A 131 6.22 19.69 13.84
CA ASP A 131 7.60 19.63 13.35
C ASP A 131 8.41 18.47 13.93
N ASP A 132 7.98 17.94 15.08
CA ASP A 132 8.58 16.76 15.71
C ASP A 132 8.17 15.44 15.02
N LEU A 133 7.13 15.48 14.22
CA LEU A 133 6.58 14.31 13.53
C LEU A 133 7.04 14.23 12.07
N TYR A 134 6.91 13.05 11.48
CA TYR A 134 7.00 12.90 10.03
C TYR A 134 5.87 13.65 9.35
N ASP A 135 6.11 14.15 8.12
CA ASP A 135 5.18 15.01 7.39
C ASP A 135 3.83 14.34 7.09
N PHE A 136 3.85 13.02 6.87
CA PHE A 136 2.66 12.24 6.59
C PHE A 136 1.75 11.99 7.81
N ALA A 137 2.22 12.27 9.03
CA ALA A 137 1.39 12.10 10.22
C ALA A 137 0.34 13.22 10.32
N GLU A 138 -0.92 12.87 10.46
CA GLU A 138 -2.02 13.80 10.65
C GLU A 138 -2.31 13.97 12.15
N ILE A 139 -2.52 15.19 12.61
CA ILE A 139 -2.83 15.44 14.03
C ILE A 139 -4.35 15.38 14.22
N VAL A 140 -4.80 14.51 15.11
CA VAL A 140 -6.17 14.46 15.64
C VAL A 140 -6.16 14.93 17.09
N GLN A 141 -7.13 15.74 17.48
CA GLN A 141 -7.11 16.32 18.84
C GLN A 141 -7.09 15.26 19.94
N VAL A 142 -7.93 14.23 19.83
CA VAL A 142 -8.07 13.16 20.82
C VAL A 142 -7.99 11.81 20.13
N GLY A 143 -6.92 11.04 20.33
CA GLY A 143 -6.74 9.75 19.68
C GLY A 143 -7.84 8.72 20.01
N ALA A 144 -8.39 8.74 21.23
CA ALA A 144 -9.52 7.88 21.59
C ALA A 144 -10.81 8.26 20.87
N ALA A 145 -11.06 9.56 20.64
CA ALA A 145 -12.19 10.02 19.85
C ALA A 145 -12.05 9.63 18.37
N ASP A 146 -10.85 9.72 17.82
CA ASP A 146 -10.54 9.27 16.48
C ASP A 146 -10.86 7.78 16.25
N LEU A 147 -10.54 6.92 17.26
CA LEU A 147 -10.94 5.51 17.24
C LEU A 147 -12.46 5.32 17.26
N LEU A 148 -13.16 6.10 18.06
CA LEU A 148 -14.62 6.04 18.16
C LEU A 148 -15.29 6.50 16.86
N GLU A 149 -14.90 7.66 16.37
CA GLU A 149 -15.49 8.28 15.18
C GLU A 149 -15.28 7.43 13.90
N HIS A 150 -14.16 6.72 13.79
CA HIS A 150 -13.93 5.78 12.70
C HIS A 150 -14.83 4.54 12.81
N GLN A 151 -15.02 4.01 14.02
CA GLN A 151 -15.94 2.89 14.23
C GLN A 151 -17.38 3.29 13.92
N GLU A 152 -17.80 4.50 14.27
CA GLU A 152 -19.13 5.05 13.91
C GLU A 152 -19.29 5.19 12.39
N LYS A 153 -18.21 5.40 11.64
CA LYS A 153 -18.15 5.39 10.17
C LYS A 153 -18.03 3.99 9.56
N GLY A 154 -18.11 2.93 10.37
CA GLY A 154 -18.07 1.55 9.91
C GLY A 154 -16.68 0.92 9.79
N PHE A 155 -15.62 1.56 10.30
CA PHE A 155 -14.29 0.96 10.35
C PHE A 155 -14.26 -0.18 11.38
N ALA A 156 -13.66 -1.30 10.97
CA ALA A 156 -13.32 -2.36 11.93
C ALA A 156 -12.17 -1.89 12.83
N TYR A 157 -12.28 -2.12 14.15
CA TYR A 157 -11.23 -1.77 15.09
C TYR A 157 -10.33 -2.96 15.41
N ILE A 158 -9.00 -2.75 15.35
CA ILE A 158 -8.00 -3.76 15.71
C ILE A 158 -7.05 -3.19 16.76
N SER A 159 -6.87 -3.94 17.85
CA SER A 159 -5.86 -3.72 18.89
C SER A 159 -5.09 -5.02 19.14
N LEU A 160 -3.76 -4.92 19.28
CA LEU A 160 -2.82 -6.03 19.57
C LEU A 160 -2.23 -5.90 20.98
#